data_88136acd9b57dc78e12280137af4e557
#
_entry.id   88136acd9b57dc78e12280137af4e557
#
_cell.length_a   1.000
_cell.length_b   1.000
_cell.length_c   1.000
_cell.angle_alpha   90.00
_cell.angle_beta   90.00
_cell.angle_gamma   90.00
#
_symmetry.space_group_name_H-M   'P 1'
#
loop_
_entity.id
_entity.type
_entity.pdbx_description
1 polymer ?
#
loop_
_entity_poly.entity_id
_entity_poly.type
_entity_poly.pdbx_seq_one_letter_code
_entity_poly.pdbx_strand_id
1 'polypeptide(L)'
;MTKKNKELERDNEKIEELSRTDVLTGLANHRHFMDYFEKMISQARRHSNPLAVAILDLDKFKEVNDTYGHHAGDEVLSAVGDLLNEETRGEEMAARVGGEEFAVLLTRTGGEEAFSHAEGIRNRITELGLESVSRDVSASIGISTMTSGDDPKHIMKRADRALYEAKEGGRDKACRSY
;
A
#
# COMPACT_ATOMS: atom_id res chain seq x y z
N MET A 1 -22.12 -7.68 -27.21
CA MET A 1 -21.03 -8.43 -26.56
C MET A 1 -21.08 -9.86 -27.02
N THR A 2 -20.06 -10.33 -27.71
CA THR A 2 -20.01 -11.70 -28.24
C THR A 2 -19.67 -12.70 -27.14
N LYS A 3 -20.12 -13.95 -27.28
CA LYS A 3 -19.85 -15.05 -26.33
C LYS A 3 -18.35 -15.21 -26.04
N LYS A 4 -17.52 -14.96 -27.07
CA LYS A 4 -16.07 -14.98 -27.01
C LYS A 4 -15.47 -13.87 -26.12
N ASN A 5 -16.06 -12.68 -26.10
CA ASN A 5 -15.60 -11.60 -25.21
C ASN A 5 -15.90 -11.90 -23.73
N LYS A 6 -17.03 -12.53 -23.44
CA LYS A 6 -17.38 -12.97 -22.08
C LYS A 6 -16.47 -14.12 -21.58
N GLU A 7 -16.04 -14.99 -22.48
CA GLU A 7 -15.08 -16.05 -22.16
C GLU A 7 -13.68 -15.47 -21.88
N LEU A 8 -13.23 -14.52 -22.71
CA LEU A 8 -11.94 -13.83 -22.49
C LEU A 8 -11.91 -13.03 -21.18
N GLU A 9 -13.01 -12.34 -20.86
CA GLU A 9 -13.13 -11.62 -19.59
C GLU A 9 -13.06 -12.60 -18.40
N ARG A 10 -13.76 -13.74 -18.46
CA ARG A 10 -13.72 -14.78 -17.40
C ARG A 10 -12.34 -15.45 -17.27
N ASP A 11 -11.65 -15.66 -18.39
CA ASP A 11 -10.31 -16.24 -18.36
C ASP A 11 -9.28 -15.24 -17.84
N ASN A 12 -9.40 -13.95 -18.17
CA ASN A 12 -8.62 -12.88 -17.57
C ASN A 12 -8.89 -12.73 -16.06
N GLU A 13 -10.15 -12.75 -15.64
CA GLU A 13 -10.52 -12.75 -14.22
C GLU A 13 -9.91 -13.94 -13.47
N LYS A 14 -9.91 -15.14 -14.07
CA LYS A 14 -9.28 -16.33 -13.49
C LYS A 14 -7.76 -16.25 -13.43
N ILE A 15 -7.13 -15.67 -14.45
CA ILE A 15 -5.68 -15.45 -14.47
C ILE A 15 -5.31 -14.42 -13.41
N GLU A 16 -6.07 -13.34 -13.27
CA GLU A 16 -5.90 -12.37 -12.18
C GLU A 16 -6.17 -12.99 -10.81
N GLU A 17 -7.15 -13.90 -10.70
CA GLU A 17 -7.40 -14.67 -9.48
C GLU A 17 -6.25 -15.61 -9.10
N LEU A 18 -5.53 -16.15 -10.05
CA LEU A 18 -4.36 -17.02 -9.84
C LEU A 18 -3.07 -16.21 -9.63
N SER A 19 -3.02 -14.96 -10.09
CA SER A 19 -1.89 -14.07 -9.85
C SER A 19 -1.93 -13.52 -8.42
N ARG A 20 -0.80 -13.57 -7.72
CA ARG A 20 -0.63 -13.01 -6.38
C ARG A 20 0.03 -11.65 -6.38
N THR A 21 0.52 -11.21 -7.53
CA THR A 21 1.34 -10.01 -7.68
C THR A 21 0.70 -9.01 -8.63
N ASP A 22 0.97 -7.73 -8.37
CA ASP A 22 0.72 -6.64 -9.30
C ASP A 22 1.82 -6.63 -10.38
N VAL A 23 1.42 -6.64 -11.63
CA VAL A 23 2.34 -6.78 -12.78
C VAL A 23 3.29 -5.59 -12.89
N LEU A 24 2.83 -4.37 -12.59
CA LEU A 24 3.63 -3.17 -12.75
C LEU A 24 4.69 -3.03 -11.66
N THR A 25 4.34 -3.30 -10.43
CA THR A 25 5.20 -3.06 -9.26
C THR A 25 5.90 -4.31 -8.74
N GLY A 26 5.41 -5.51 -9.11
CA GLY A 26 5.89 -6.78 -8.58
C GLY A 26 5.51 -7.05 -7.12
N LEU A 27 4.83 -6.12 -6.45
CA LEU A 27 4.32 -6.29 -5.09
C LEU A 27 3.12 -7.24 -5.06
N ALA A 28 2.71 -7.66 -3.87
CA ALA A 28 1.44 -8.37 -3.71
C ALA A 28 0.28 -7.52 -4.28
N ASN A 29 -0.71 -8.19 -4.87
CA ASN A 29 -1.95 -7.51 -5.22
C ASN A 29 -2.88 -7.40 -4.01
N HIS A 30 -3.96 -6.63 -4.14
CA HIS A 30 -4.92 -6.40 -3.06
C HIS A 30 -5.47 -7.70 -2.48
N ARG A 31 -5.85 -8.66 -3.32
CA ARG A 31 -6.41 -9.93 -2.88
C ARG A 31 -5.41 -10.74 -2.04
N HIS A 32 -4.21 -10.92 -2.56
CA HIS A 32 -3.16 -11.64 -1.84
C HIS A 32 -2.82 -10.97 -0.51
N PHE A 33 -2.78 -9.64 -0.49
CA PHE A 33 -2.55 -8.87 0.72
C PHE A 33 -3.62 -9.14 1.77
N MET A 34 -4.91 -9.09 1.41
CA MET A 34 -6.00 -9.31 2.35
C MET A 34 -6.03 -10.73 2.93
N ASP A 35 -5.79 -11.74 2.08
CA ASP A 35 -5.71 -13.14 2.51
C ASP A 35 -4.54 -13.35 3.49
N TYR A 36 -3.38 -12.77 3.20
CA TYR A 36 -2.21 -12.83 4.05
C TYR A 36 -2.41 -12.06 5.36
N PHE A 37 -3.03 -10.90 5.30
CA PHE A 37 -3.34 -10.08 6.47
C PHE A 37 -4.24 -10.84 7.47
N GLU A 38 -5.28 -11.51 7.00
CA GLU A 38 -6.16 -12.33 7.85
C GLU A 38 -5.37 -13.44 8.57
N LYS A 39 -4.47 -14.10 7.85
CA LYS A 39 -3.57 -15.09 8.43
C LYS A 39 -2.67 -14.49 9.51
N MET A 40 -2.08 -13.33 9.26
CA MET A 40 -1.17 -12.66 10.19
C MET A 40 -1.88 -12.13 11.43
N ILE A 41 -3.13 -11.65 11.32
CA ILE A 41 -3.97 -11.30 12.47
C ILE A 41 -4.17 -12.52 13.38
N SER A 42 -4.47 -13.67 12.79
CA SER A 42 -4.65 -14.92 13.54
C SER A 42 -3.38 -15.33 14.27
N GLN A 43 -2.22 -15.20 13.64
CA GLN A 43 -0.93 -15.50 14.26
C GLN A 43 -0.58 -14.49 15.37
N ALA A 44 -0.74 -13.20 15.10
CA ALA A 44 -0.47 -12.12 16.05
C ALA A 44 -1.31 -12.28 17.33
N ARG A 45 -2.59 -12.60 17.15
CA ARG A 45 -3.51 -12.87 18.26
C ARG A 45 -3.08 -14.08 19.09
N ARG A 46 -2.67 -15.17 18.44
CA ARG A 46 -2.22 -16.40 19.11
C ARG A 46 -0.97 -16.19 19.96
N HIS A 47 -0.05 -15.37 19.47
CA HIS A 47 1.25 -15.13 20.11
C HIS A 47 1.30 -13.82 20.91
N SER A 48 0.19 -13.07 20.98
CA SER A 48 0.11 -11.75 21.62
C SER A 48 1.15 -10.76 21.07
N ASN A 49 1.43 -10.85 19.77
CA ASN A 49 2.34 -9.95 19.08
C ASN A 49 1.58 -8.72 18.57
N PRO A 50 2.19 -7.54 18.61
CA PRO A 50 1.63 -6.37 17.93
C PRO A 50 1.64 -6.55 16.40
N LEU A 51 0.70 -5.93 15.73
CA LEU A 51 0.55 -5.91 14.29
C LEU A 51 0.05 -4.54 13.86
N ALA A 52 0.65 -3.98 12.82
CA ALA A 52 0.24 -2.70 12.27
C ALA A 52 0.09 -2.77 10.75
N VAL A 53 -0.71 -1.89 10.21
CA VAL A 53 -0.82 -1.64 8.77
C VAL A 53 -0.61 -0.17 8.48
N ALA A 54 0.15 0.14 7.43
CA ALA A 54 0.26 1.45 6.84
C ALA A 54 -0.38 1.44 5.45
N ILE A 55 -1.25 2.40 5.17
CA ILE A 55 -1.83 2.63 3.84
C ILE A 55 -1.24 3.92 3.30
N LEU A 56 -0.69 3.86 2.10
CA LEU A 56 -0.08 4.99 1.40
C LEU A 56 -0.92 5.37 0.19
N ASP A 57 -0.95 6.66 -0.08
CA ASP A 57 -1.49 7.22 -1.33
C ASP A 57 -0.51 8.28 -1.85
N LEU A 58 -0.13 8.18 -3.13
CA LEU A 58 0.77 9.13 -3.75
C LEU A 58 0.06 10.47 -3.95
N ASP A 59 0.61 11.53 -3.36
CA ASP A 59 0.03 12.85 -3.39
C ASP A 59 0.00 13.42 -4.81
N LYS A 60 -1.18 13.87 -5.24
CA LYS A 60 -1.38 14.50 -6.55
C LYS A 60 -0.87 13.67 -7.74
N PHE A 61 -0.99 12.36 -7.65
CA PHE A 61 -0.51 11.44 -8.69
C PHE A 61 -1.17 11.69 -10.05
N LYS A 62 -2.44 12.11 -10.08
CA LYS A 62 -3.11 12.52 -11.32
C LYS A 62 -2.39 13.67 -12.00
N GLU A 63 -1.88 14.64 -11.26
CA GLU A 63 -1.11 15.77 -11.81
C GLU A 63 0.22 15.27 -12.44
N VAL A 64 0.84 14.23 -11.89
CA VAL A 64 2.03 13.61 -12.48
C VAL A 64 1.68 13.03 -13.85
N ASN A 65 0.61 12.24 -13.95
CA ASN A 65 0.15 11.68 -15.22
C ASN A 65 -0.23 12.78 -16.24
N ASP A 66 -0.96 13.80 -15.79
CA ASP A 66 -1.42 14.88 -16.68
C ASP A 66 -0.26 15.75 -17.19
N THR A 67 0.80 15.92 -16.40
CA THR A 67 1.96 16.76 -16.73
C THR A 67 3.04 16.01 -17.50
N TYR A 68 3.38 14.79 -17.07
CA TYR A 68 4.54 14.01 -17.56
C TYR A 68 4.13 12.79 -18.39
N GLY A 69 2.84 12.47 -18.44
CA GLY A 69 2.30 11.30 -19.14
C GLY A 69 2.20 10.04 -18.27
N HIS A 70 1.38 9.10 -18.73
CA HIS A 70 1.13 7.84 -17.99
C HIS A 70 2.38 6.97 -17.86
N HIS A 71 3.32 7.05 -18.81
CA HIS A 71 4.59 6.31 -18.70
C HIS A 71 5.43 6.79 -17.52
N ALA A 72 5.53 8.09 -17.31
CA ALA A 72 6.18 8.67 -16.15
C ALA A 72 5.46 8.28 -14.84
N GLY A 73 4.14 8.26 -14.84
CA GLY A 73 3.35 7.76 -13.72
C GLY A 73 3.64 6.30 -13.39
N ASP A 74 3.77 5.45 -14.41
CA ASP A 74 4.14 4.03 -14.24
C ASP A 74 5.55 3.87 -13.66
N GLU A 75 6.51 4.70 -14.08
CA GLU A 75 7.86 4.73 -13.50
C GLU A 75 7.84 5.11 -12.01
N VAL A 76 7.01 6.10 -11.63
CA VAL A 76 6.81 6.46 -10.22
C VAL A 76 6.27 5.30 -9.43
N LEU A 77 5.21 4.65 -9.92
CA LEU A 77 4.60 3.49 -9.25
C LEU A 77 5.58 2.33 -9.10
N SER A 78 6.35 2.03 -10.14
CA SER A 78 7.37 0.98 -10.12
C SER A 78 8.48 1.29 -9.12
N ALA A 79 8.98 2.52 -9.09
CA ALA A 79 10.02 2.95 -8.15
C ALA A 79 9.54 2.91 -6.69
N VAL A 80 8.31 3.31 -6.42
CA VAL A 80 7.69 3.17 -5.09
C VAL A 80 7.54 1.70 -4.73
N GLY A 81 7.15 0.85 -5.68
CA GLY A 81 7.07 -0.59 -5.48
C GLY A 81 8.41 -1.20 -5.06
N ASP A 82 9.48 -0.86 -5.74
CA ASP A 82 10.84 -1.33 -5.42
C ASP A 82 11.27 -0.86 -4.02
N LEU A 83 11.02 0.40 -3.70
CA LEU A 83 11.30 0.96 -2.38
C LEU A 83 10.55 0.21 -1.27
N LEU A 84 9.26 -0.02 -1.44
CA LEU A 84 8.46 -0.73 -0.45
C LEU A 84 8.89 -2.20 -0.29
N ASN A 85 9.32 -2.84 -1.37
CA ASN A 85 9.86 -4.19 -1.32
C ASN A 85 11.17 -4.25 -0.52
N GLU A 86 12.04 -3.24 -0.65
CA GLU A 86 13.26 -3.11 0.16
C GLU A 86 13.00 -2.87 1.64
N GLU A 87 11.92 -2.13 1.96
CA GLU A 87 11.56 -1.77 3.33
C GLU A 87 10.85 -2.91 4.09
N THR A 88 10.34 -3.92 3.40
CA THR A 88 9.67 -5.06 4.03
C THR A 88 10.62 -6.23 4.28
N ARG A 89 10.51 -6.85 5.44
CA ARG A 89 11.39 -7.94 5.88
C ARG A 89 10.61 -9.11 6.50
N GLY A 90 11.11 -10.31 6.29
CA GLY A 90 10.57 -11.51 6.94
C GLY A 90 9.10 -11.77 6.60
N GLU A 91 8.24 -11.66 7.61
CA GLU A 91 6.79 -11.89 7.49
C GLU A 91 6.01 -10.59 7.13
N GLU A 92 6.70 -9.47 6.92
CA GLU A 92 6.08 -8.24 6.45
C GLU A 92 5.71 -8.35 4.96
N MET A 93 4.73 -7.58 4.54
CA MET A 93 4.28 -7.58 3.15
C MET A 93 3.94 -6.18 2.67
N ALA A 94 4.45 -5.82 1.51
CA ALA A 94 4.01 -4.67 0.76
C ALA A 94 3.10 -5.09 -0.39
N ALA A 95 2.09 -4.29 -0.67
CA ALA A 95 1.12 -4.54 -1.73
C ALA A 95 0.71 -3.25 -2.44
N ARG A 96 0.34 -3.37 -3.70
CA ARG A 96 -0.43 -2.34 -4.40
C ARG A 96 -1.90 -2.67 -4.29
N VAL A 97 -2.65 -1.83 -3.58
CA VAL A 97 -4.06 -2.08 -3.25
C VAL A 97 -5.04 -1.26 -4.07
N GLY A 98 -4.55 -0.28 -4.80
CA GLY A 98 -5.32 0.58 -5.69
C GLY A 98 -4.45 1.12 -6.83
N GLY A 99 -4.93 2.09 -7.58
CA GLY A 99 -4.18 2.70 -8.69
C GLY A 99 -2.87 3.34 -8.23
N GLU A 100 -2.94 4.21 -7.25
CA GLU A 100 -1.83 4.92 -6.61
C GLU A 100 -1.73 4.64 -5.11
N GLU A 101 -2.43 3.61 -4.64
CA GLU A 101 -2.50 3.22 -3.25
C GLU A 101 -1.71 1.95 -2.99
N PHE A 102 -0.96 1.97 -1.89
CA PHE A 102 -0.16 0.85 -1.41
C PHE A 102 -0.49 0.56 0.05
N ALA A 103 -0.22 -0.66 0.47
CA ALA A 103 -0.33 -1.08 1.86
C ALA A 103 0.92 -1.82 2.29
N VAL A 104 1.32 -1.61 3.53
CA VAL A 104 2.44 -2.32 4.17
C VAL A 104 1.95 -2.94 5.47
N LEU A 105 2.07 -4.26 5.57
CA LEU A 105 1.77 -5.00 6.78
C LEU A 105 3.06 -5.16 7.60
N LEU A 106 3.04 -4.63 8.82
CA LEU A 106 4.17 -4.63 9.75
C LEU A 106 3.90 -5.61 10.89
N THR A 107 4.62 -6.70 10.90
CA THR A 107 4.49 -7.75 11.90
C THR A 107 5.36 -7.47 13.10
N ARG A 108 4.89 -7.84 14.30
CA ARG A 108 5.60 -7.62 15.59
C ARG A 108 5.96 -6.15 15.85
N THR A 109 5.17 -5.24 15.30
CA THR A 109 5.44 -3.80 15.29
C THR A 109 4.29 -3.07 15.97
N GLY A 110 4.61 -2.30 16.99
CA GLY A 110 3.66 -1.44 17.71
C GLY A 110 3.47 -0.08 17.05
N GLY A 111 2.57 0.72 17.60
CA GLY A 111 2.14 1.97 16.97
C GLY A 111 3.25 3.01 16.77
N GLU A 112 4.12 3.21 17.75
CA GLU A 112 5.24 4.16 17.65
C GLU A 112 6.28 3.71 16.61
N GLU A 113 6.61 2.43 16.60
CA GLU A 113 7.56 1.86 15.66
C GLU A 113 6.99 1.88 14.24
N ALA A 114 5.70 1.53 14.07
CA ALA A 114 5.01 1.61 12.79
C ALA A 114 4.97 3.05 12.26
N PHE A 115 4.75 4.04 13.12
CA PHE A 115 4.78 5.45 12.74
C PHE A 115 6.17 5.87 12.28
N SER A 116 7.21 5.52 13.03
CA SER A 116 8.61 5.80 12.66
C SER A 116 8.99 5.16 11.32
N HIS A 117 8.57 3.91 11.10
CA HIS A 117 8.79 3.21 9.84
C HIS A 117 8.08 3.90 8.67
N ALA A 118 6.82 4.29 8.87
CA ALA A 118 6.04 5.00 7.85
C ALA A 118 6.67 6.36 7.48
N GLU A 119 7.15 7.12 8.45
CA GLU A 119 7.89 8.37 8.21
C GLU A 119 9.20 8.11 7.45
N GLY A 120 9.90 7.03 7.74
CA GLY A 120 11.07 6.58 6.97
C GLY A 120 10.74 6.32 5.50
N ILE A 121 9.67 5.56 5.23
CA ILE A 121 9.16 5.30 3.88
C ILE A 121 8.79 6.62 3.18
N ARG A 122 8.05 7.51 3.86
CA ARG A 122 7.65 8.80 3.31
C ARG A 122 8.86 9.62 2.86
N ASN A 123 9.87 9.74 3.71
CA ASN A 123 11.09 10.48 3.39
C ASN A 123 11.81 9.87 2.18
N ARG A 124 11.94 8.56 2.12
CA ARG A 124 12.56 7.88 0.97
C ARG A 124 11.79 8.09 -0.33
N ILE A 125 10.45 8.15 -0.28
CA ILE A 125 9.62 8.46 -1.46
C ILE A 125 9.94 9.86 -1.97
N THR A 126 10.05 10.85 -1.09
CA THR A 126 10.40 12.23 -1.46
C THR A 126 11.81 12.33 -2.09
N GLU A 127 12.72 11.45 -1.71
CA GLU A 127 14.09 11.40 -2.20
C GLU A 127 14.29 10.56 -3.48
N LEU A 128 13.22 10.01 -4.08
CA LEU A 128 13.36 9.09 -5.24
C LEU A 128 14.05 9.67 -6.46
N GLY A 129 13.92 10.97 -6.72
CA GLY A 129 14.71 11.67 -7.76
C GLY A 129 14.60 11.04 -9.16
N LEU A 130 13.38 10.88 -9.69
CA LEU A 130 13.15 10.26 -11.00
C LEU A 130 13.42 11.28 -12.14
N GLU A 131 14.22 10.88 -13.12
CA GLU A 131 14.55 11.74 -14.27
C GLU A 131 13.32 12.12 -15.11
N SER A 132 12.32 11.24 -15.18
CA SER A 132 11.07 11.43 -15.92
C SER A 132 10.10 12.44 -15.27
N VAL A 133 10.33 12.81 -14.01
CA VAL A 133 9.46 13.70 -13.23
C VAL A 133 10.31 14.78 -12.56
N SER A 134 10.21 16.02 -13.07
CA SER A 134 11.02 17.15 -12.57
C SER A 134 10.47 17.83 -11.31
N ARG A 135 9.68 17.11 -10.54
CA ARG A 135 9.16 17.55 -9.23
C ARG A 135 9.30 16.42 -8.19
N ASP A 136 9.32 16.79 -6.93
CA ASP A 136 9.31 15.81 -5.86
C ASP A 136 7.98 15.04 -5.84
N VAL A 137 8.07 13.73 -5.66
CA VAL A 137 6.93 12.85 -5.41
C VAL A 137 6.78 12.72 -3.91
N SER A 138 5.57 12.86 -3.40
CA SER A 138 5.29 12.66 -1.98
C SER A 138 4.13 11.69 -1.77
N ALA A 139 4.00 11.21 -0.56
CA ALA A 139 2.92 10.32 -0.15
C ALA A 139 2.32 10.76 1.18
N SER A 140 1.02 10.57 1.32
CA SER A 140 0.32 10.61 2.58
C SER A 140 0.15 9.19 3.10
N ILE A 141 0.31 8.99 4.40
CA ILE A 141 0.30 7.65 5.01
C ILE A 141 -0.63 7.64 6.21
N GLY A 142 -1.51 6.64 6.26
CA GLY A 142 -2.35 6.35 7.40
C GLY A 142 -1.96 5.05 8.08
N ILE A 143 -1.83 5.04 9.39
CA ILE A 143 -1.37 3.88 10.17
C ILE A 143 -2.42 3.48 11.19
N SER A 144 -2.62 2.19 11.34
CA SER A 144 -3.45 1.60 12.38
C SER A 144 -2.80 0.35 12.95
N THR A 145 -2.99 0.12 14.23
CA THR A 145 -2.54 -1.08 14.91
C THR A 145 -3.70 -2.00 15.25
N MET A 146 -3.42 -3.29 15.31
CA MET A 146 -4.40 -4.28 15.72
C MET A 146 -4.78 -4.11 17.18
N THR A 147 -6.07 -4.15 17.45
CA THR A 147 -6.66 -4.22 18.78
C THR A 147 -7.46 -5.49 18.95
N SER A 148 -7.87 -5.79 20.19
CA SER A 148 -8.65 -7.00 20.47
C SER A 148 -9.96 -7.04 19.66
N GLY A 149 -10.24 -8.16 19.01
CA GLY A 149 -11.45 -8.36 18.23
C GLY A 149 -11.44 -7.84 16.81
N ASP A 150 -10.33 -7.24 16.38
CA ASP A 150 -10.21 -6.73 15.01
C ASP A 150 -10.17 -7.85 13.96
N ASP A 151 -10.72 -7.54 12.81
CA ASP A 151 -10.50 -8.22 11.53
C ASP A 151 -9.73 -7.28 10.56
N PRO A 152 -9.28 -7.76 9.39
CA PRO A 152 -8.58 -6.91 8.43
C PRO A 152 -9.34 -5.65 8.05
N LYS A 153 -10.66 -5.75 7.88
CA LYS A 153 -11.51 -4.61 7.45
C LYS A 153 -11.55 -3.51 8.50
N HIS A 154 -11.62 -3.85 9.78
CA HIS A 154 -11.62 -2.88 10.88
C HIS A 154 -10.29 -2.11 10.93
N ILE A 155 -9.18 -2.82 10.83
CA ILE A 155 -7.85 -2.22 10.88
C ILE A 155 -7.63 -1.34 9.64
N MET A 156 -7.99 -1.83 8.44
CA MET A 156 -7.88 -1.07 7.20
C MET A 156 -8.73 0.21 7.24
N LYS A 157 -9.95 0.13 7.78
CA LYS A 157 -10.82 1.31 7.90
C LYS A 157 -10.23 2.39 8.80
N ARG A 158 -9.59 2.00 9.91
CA ARG A 158 -8.90 2.97 10.78
C ARG A 158 -7.66 3.58 10.09
N ALA A 159 -6.90 2.76 9.37
CA ALA A 159 -5.77 3.25 8.59
C ALA A 159 -6.21 4.22 7.47
N ASP A 160 -7.32 3.92 6.76
CA ASP A 160 -7.91 4.82 5.76
C ASP A 160 -8.35 6.16 6.37
N ARG A 161 -8.92 6.15 7.56
CA ARG A 161 -9.27 7.37 8.28
C ARG A 161 -8.04 8.21 8.60
N ALA A 162 -6.98 7.58 9.11
CA ALA A 162 -5.72 8.26 9.37
C ALA A 162 -5.08 8.83 8.09
N LEU A 163 -5.17 8.09 6.98
CA LEU A 163 -4.74 8.56 5.67
C LEU A 163 -5.52 9.80 5.21
N TYR A 164 -6.83 9.80 5.41
CA TYR A 164 -7.67 10.96 5.12
C TYR A 164 -7.22 12.17 5.95
N GLU A 165 -6.94 11.99 7.25
CA GLU A 165 -6.42 13.06 8.12
C GLU A 165 -5.06 13.58 7.63
N ALA A 166 -4.18 12.71 7.14
CA ALA A 166 -2.91 13.12 6.55
C ALA A 166 -3.11 14.00 5.30
N LYS A 167 -4.05 13.62 4.42
CA LYS A 167 -4.38 14.39 3.21
C LYS A 167 -4.98 15.75 3.54
N GLU A 168 -5.95 15.81 4.45
CA GLU A 168 -6.59 17.07 4.90
C GLU A 168 -5.60 17.95 5.68
N GLY A 169 -4.66 17.36 6.39
CA GLY A 169 -3.64 18.05 7.15
C GLY A 169 -2.48 18.64 6.33
N GLY A 170 -2.59 18.66 4.99
CA GLY A 170 -1.61 19.26 4.09
C GLY A 170 -0.77 18.28 3.29
N ARG A 171 -1.06 16.97 3.35
CA ARG A 171 -0.33 15.90 2.63
C ARG A 171 1.12 15.75 3.09
N ASP A 172 1.88 14.90 2.42
CA ASP A 172 3.29 14.61 2.71
C ASP A 172 3.56 14.41 4.21
N LYS A 173 2.80 13.51 4.81
CA LYS A 173 2.88 13.17 6.24
C LYS A 173 2.29 11.81 6.54
N ALA A 174 2.67 11.25 7.67
CA ALA A 174 2.01 10.11 8.26
C ALA A 174 1.07 10.56 9.39
N CYS A 175 -0.09 9.90 9.50
CA CYS A 175 -1.01 10.02 10.62
C CYS A 175 -1.35 8.63 11.13
N ARG A 176 -1.68 8.53 12.41
CA ARG A 176 -2.10 7.27 13.03
C ARG A 176 -3.47 7.40 13.67
N SER A 177 -4.26 6.35 13.54
CA SER A 177 -5.51 6.19 14.26
C SER A 177 -5.28 5.36 15.52
N TYR A 178 -5.83 5.82 16.61
CA TYR A 178 -5.86 5.11 17.89
C TYR A 178 -7.12 4.27 18.02
#